data_6fab7e8bef1bd6edf9c9396cfee20c17
#
_entry.id   6fab7e8bef1bd6edf9c9396cfee20c17
#
_cell.length_a   1.000
_cell.length_b   1.000
_cell.length_c   1.000
_cell.angle_alpha   90.00
_cell.angle_beta   90.00
_cell.angle_gamma   90.00
#
_symmetry.space_group_name_H-M   'P 1'
#
loop_
_entity.id
_entity.type
_entity.pdbx_description
1 polymer ?
#
loop_
_entity_poly.entity_id
_entity_poly.type
_entity_poly.pdbx_seq_one_letter_code
_entity_poly.pdbx_strand_id
1 'polypeptide(L)'
;MDSGPGTSEHDELEVLHLALSDLRRKIRSRSSTRPETRVDNESLREFDWQAAFNELRHRFGSLGMVERSGEVDEFGMDDVSLDRSRMLLDFLMDRYWRAEVSGLDAIDSGGPNLFVANCSGLLPYDGLILSHAVERWHPTRDRPRFLVADWLMTLPFAQPYLAQLGGVRACRENADRLLRTGHSVIAFPEGVRGAAKVFAERYRLKRFGRSGVIRAALENRAPLVPVGIVGAEEAHPILFKADLPARAIGLPFAPVTPTFPLLGPLGLLPLPTKWIIRVGEPIPLEDLGAGALDDESLLSGVIEELRERIQELVSEALERRASAWG
;
A
#
# COMPACT_ATOMS: atom_id res chain seq x y z
N MET A 1 -13.43 12.26 -46.39
CA MET A 1 -14.63 11.43 -46.34
C MET A 1 -14.16 10.00 -46.16
N ASP A 2 -14.14 9.53 -44.98
CA ASP A 2 -14.69 8.23 -44.60
C ASP A 2 -14.60 8.09 -43.08
N SER A 3 -15.76 7.99 -42.49
CA SER A 3 -15.97 7.88 -41.07
C SER A 3 -16.00 6.39 -40.72
N GLY A 4 -15.04 5.91 -39.94
CA GLY A 4 -15.04 4.59 -39.32
C GLY A 4 -16.05 4.50 -38.19
N PRO A 5 -16.72 3.35 -37.97
CA PRO A 5 -17.81 3.21 -37.03
C PRO A 5 -17.32 3.15 -35.59
N GLY A 6 -17.84 4.04 -34.76
CA GLY A 6 -17.76 3.93 -33.30
C GLY A 6 -18.57 2.71 -32.82
N THR A 7 -17.91 1.77 -32.20
CA THR A 7 -18.56 0.73 -31.40
C THR A 7 -19.21 1.40 -30.20
N SER A 8 -20.54 1.30 -30.11
CA SER A 8 -21.32 1.96 -29.08
C SER A 8 -21.16 1.19 -27.75
N GLU A 9 -21.19 1.92 -26.62
CA GLU A 9 -21.29 1.33 -25.26
C GLU A 9 -22.36 0.24 -25.11
N HIS A 10 -23.34 0.25 -26.02
CA HIS A 10 -24.41 -0.72 -26.07
C HIS A 10 -23.93 -2.11 -26.53
N ASP A 11 -22.97 -2.16 -27.46
CA ASP A 11 -22.42 -3.42 -27.98
C ASP A 11 -21.52 -4.09 -26.93
N GLU A 12 -20.79 -3.30 -26.11
CA GLU A 12 -19.98 -3.83 -25.03
C GLU A 12 -20.79 -4.41 -23.86
N LEU A 13 -21.92 -3.77 -23.53
CA LEU A 13 -22.89 -4.29 -22.55
C LEU A 13 -23.55 -5.59 -23.01
N GLU A 14 -23.83 -5.71 -24.30
CA GLU A 14 -24.41 -6.93 -24.89
C GLU A 14 -23.43 -8.10 -24.86
N VAL A 15 -22.15 -7.84 -25.18
CA VAL A 15 -21.07 -8.84 -25.09
C VAL A 15 -20.85 -9.29 -23.65
N LEU A 16 -20.89 -8.38 -22.69
CA LEU A 16 -20.76 -8.69 -21.26
C LEU A 16 -21.96 -9.54 -20.77
N HIS A 17 -23.18 -9.22 -21.19
CA HIS A 17 -24.39 -9.98 -20.87
C HIS A 17 -24.34 -11.41 -21.43
N LEU A 18 -23.87 -11.56 -22.65
CA LEU A 18 -23.69 -12.87 -23.31
C LEU A 18 -22.62 -13.70 -22.58
N ALA A 19 -21.49 -13.10 -22.21
CA ALA A 19 -20.43 -13.78 -21.46
C ALA A 19 -20.89 -14.24 -20.06
N LEU A 20 -21.66 -13.40 -19.34
CA LEU A 20 -22.25 -13.74 -18.04
C LEU A 20 -23.31 -14.84 -18.15
N SER A 21 -24.12 -14.84 -19.21
CA SER A 21 -25.14 -15.87 -19.46
C SER A 21 -24.52 -17.22 -19.77
N ASP A 22 -23.40 -17.23 -20.51
CA ASP A 22 -22.66 -18.45 -20.85
C ASP A 22 -21.93 -19.03 -19.63
N LEU A 23 -21.38 -18.18 -18.78
CA LEU A 23 -20.77 -18.56 -17.51
C LEU A 23 -21.83 -19.18 -16.56
N ARG A 24 -23.01 -18.57 -16.44
CA ARG A 24 -24.14 -19.12 -15.66
C ARG A 24 -24.60 -20.48 -16.18
N ARG A 25 -24.64 -20.65 -17.51
CA ARG A 25 -25.00 -21.92 -18.14
C ARG A 25 -23.97 -23.01 -17.86
N LYS A 26 -22.67 -22.70 -17.95
CA LYS A 26 -21.56 -23.63 -17.62
C LYS A 26 -21.54 -24.03 -16.14
N ILE A 27 -21.84 -23.11 -15.23
CA ILE A 27 -21.97 -23.41 -13.80
C ILE A 27 -23.17 -24.33 -13.55
N ARG A 28 -24.32 -24.07 -14.19
CA ARG A 28 -25.54 -24.87 -14.00
C ARG A 28 -25.42 -26.27 -14.61
N SER A 29 -24.70 -26.45 -15.72
CA SER A 29 -24.45 -27.76 -16.35
C SER A 29 -23.49 -28.64 -15.54
N ARG A 30 -22.59 -28.03 -14.72
CA ARG A 30 -21.69 -28.76 -13.81
C ARG A 30 -22.38 -29.18 -12.49
N SER A 31 -23.49 -28.56 -12.12
CA SER A 31 -24.21 -28.89 -10.88
C SER A 31 -25.23 -30.02 -11.03
N SER A 32 -25.54 -30.48 -12.26
CA SER A 32 -26.58 -31.47 -12.53
C SER A 32 -26.09 -32.90 -12.71
N THR A 33 -24.77 -33.14 -12.60
CA THR A 33 -24.21 -34.51 -12.67
C THR A 33 -23.52 -34.84 -11.35
N ARG A 34 -24.29 -35.37 -10.40
CA ARG A 34 -23.78 -36.04 -9.20
C ARG A 34 -23.78 -37.56 -9.48
N PRO A 35 -22.61 -38.20 -9.54
CA PRO A 35 -22.46 -39.56 -9.05
C PRO A 35 -21.71 -39.52 -7.73
N GLU A 36 -22.25 -40.23 -6.76
CA GLU A 36 -21.53 -40.63 -5.56
C GLU A 36 -20.30 -41.43 -5.98
N THR A 37 -19.12 -40.88 -5.78
CA THR A 37 -17.88 -41.66 -5.84
C THR A 37 -16.85 -41.07 -4.87
N ARG A 38 -16.26 -41.97 -4.11
CA ARG A 38 -15.10 -41.86 -3.23
C ARG A 38 -14.17 -40.72 -3.66
N VAL A 39 -13.88 -39.85 -2.72
CA VAL A 39 -12.83 -38.82 -2.86
C VAL A 39 -11.49 -39.54 -2.89
N ASP A 40 -10.96 -39.76 -4.08
CA ASP A 40 -9.56 -40.12 -4.28
C ASP A 40 -8.72 -38.86 -4.09
N ASN A 41 -7.81 -38.95 -3.14
CA ASN A 41 -6.93 -37.87 -2.68
C ASN A 41 -5.84 -37.46 -3.71
N GLU A 42 -5.92 -37.97 -4.94
CA GLU A 42 -4.96 -37.66 -6.04
C GLU A 42 -5.38 -36.50 -6.93
N SER A 43 -6.64 -36.09 -6.95
CA SER A 43 -7.13 -35.01 -7.84
C SER A 43 -6.80 -33.60 -7.34
N LEU A 44 -6.22 -33.42 -6.17
CA LEU A 44 -5.75 -32.14 -5.65
C LEU A 44 -4.30 -31.80 -6.05
N ARG A 45 -3.62 -32.70 -6.79
CA ARG A 45 -2.21 -32.52 -7.15
C ARG A 45 -1.96 -31.88 -8.51
N GLU A 46 -2.97 -31.66 -9.33
CA GLU A 46 -2.80 -31.11 -10.70
C GLU A 46 -3.69 -29.89 -10.98
N PHE A 47 -3.91 -29.02 -10.03
CA PHE A 47 -4.40 -27.70 -10.39
C PHE A 47 -3.22 -26.91 -10.93
N ASP A 48 -3.17 -26.72 -12.23
CA ASP A 48 -2.11 -25.94 -12.90
C ASP A 48 -2.27 -24.46 -12.54
N TRP A 49 -1.64 -24.10 -11.41
CA TRP A 49 -1.58 -22.73 -10.91
C TRP A 49 -0.93 -21.78 -11.92
N GLN A 50 -0.03 -22.27 -12.77
CA GLN A 50 0.62 -21.46 -13.80
C GLN A 50 -0.35 -21.15 -14.94
N ALA A 51 -1.15 -22.12 -15.37
CA ALA A 51 -2.19 -21.88 -16.37
C ALA A 51 -3.30 -20.97 -15.85
N ALA A 52 -3.77 -21.18 -14.60
CA ALA A 52 -4.76 -20.33 -13.96
C ALA A 52 -4.21 -18.91 -13.73
N PHE A 53 -2.95 -18.77 -13.37
CA PHE A 53 -2.26 -17.51 -13.19
C PHE A 53 -2.05 -16.76 -14.52
N ASN A 54 -1.70 -17.46 -15.58
CA ASN A 54 -1.55 -16.88 -16.92
C ASN A 54 -2.90 -16.45 -17.51
N GLU A 55 -3.95 -17.22 -17.29
CA GLU A 55 -5.32 -16.85 -17.70
C GLU A 55 -5.83 -15.61 -16.94
N LEU A 56 -5.58 -15.56 -15.62
CA LEU A 56 -5.88 -14.40 -14.79
C LEU A 56 -5.10 -13.17 -15.28
N ARG A 57 -3.82 -13.34 -15.54
CA ARG A 57 -2.94 -12.30 -16.07
C ARG A 57 -3.41 -11.75 -17.42
N HIS A 58 -3.87 -12.63 -18.35
CA HIS A 58 -4.42 -12.20 -19.62
C HIS A 58 -5.74 -11.42 -19.47
N ARG A 59 -6.61 -11.86 -18.57
CA ARG A 59 -7.90 -11.19 -18.34
C ARG A 59 -7.77 -9.86 -17.57
N PHE A 60 -6.84 -9.76 -16.62
CA PHE A 60 -6.61 -8.52 -15.88
C PHE A 60 -5.58 -7.61 -16.57
N GLY A 61 -4.66 -8.14 -17.35
CA GLY A 61 -3.68 -7.34 -18.10
C GLY A 61 -4.29 -6.51 -19.23
N SER A 62 -5.45 -6.93 -19.75
CA SER A 62 -6.18 -6.16 -20.75
C SER A 62 -7.07 -5.06 -20.13
N LEU A 63 -7.52 -5.22 -18.88
CA LEU A 63 -8.32 -4.22 -18.17
C LEU A 63 -7.53 -2.98 -17.74
N GLY A 64 -6.22 -3.09 -17.61
CA GLY A 64 -5.33 -1.98 -17.24
C GLY A 64 -4.67 -1.27 -18.42
N MET A 65 -4.88 -1.72 -19.67
CA MET A 65 -4.23 -1.13 -20.85
C MET A 65 -5.14 -0.20 -21.67
N VAL A 66 -6.39 -0.01 -21.29
CA VAL A 66 -7.41 0.63 -22.13
C VAL A 66 -7.46 2.13 -21.89
N GLU A 67 -6.61 2.85 -21.54
CA GLU A 67 -6.46 4.31 -21.57
C GLU A 67 -5.35 4.73 -20.64
N ARG A 68 -4.12 4.67 -21.14
CA ARG A 68 -3.06 5.50 -20.55
C ARG A 68 -3.37 6.93 -20.94
N SER A 69 -3.68 7.79 -19.98
CA SER A 69 -3.63 9.22 -20.21
C SER A 69 -2.23 9.57 -20.71
N GLY A 70 -2.10 10.52 -21.62
CA GLY A 70 -0.80 10.93 -22.14
C GLY A 70 0.09 11.64 -21.10
N GLU A 71 -0.33 11.72 -19.85
CA GLU A 71 0.31 12.46 -18.76
C GLU A 71 0.59 11.55 -17.57
N VAL A 72 1.43 10.54 -17.80
CA VAL A 72 2.02 9.73 -16.73
C VAL A 72 3.33 10.38 -16.31
N ASP A 73 3.54 10.60 -15.03
CA ASP A 73 4.81 11.13 -14.53
C ASP A 73 5.96 10.12 -14.68
N GLU A 74 7.19 10.58 -14.39
CA GLU A 74 8.40 9.75 -14.52
C GLU A 74 8.42 8.49 -13.62
N PHE A 75 7.58 8.45 -12.57
CA PHE A 75 7.43 7.31 -11.64
C PHE A 75 6.19 6.46 -11.93
N GLY A 76 5.40 6.84 -12.93
CA GLY A 76 4.23 6.08 -13.37
C GLY A 76 2.91 6.47 -12.71
N MET A 77 2.85 7.59 -11.96
CA MET A 77 1.59 8.09 -11.41
C MET A 77 0.73 8.66 -12.52
N ASP A 78 -0.57 8.37 -12.48
CA ASP A 78 -1.55 8.73 -13.48
C ASP A 78 -2.75 9.42 -12.82
N ASP A 79 -2.98 10.69 -13.16
CA ASP A 79 -4.05 11.50 -12.58
C ASP A 79 -5.44 10.92 -12.86
N VAL A 80 -5.65 10.32 -14.03
CA VAL A 80 -6.93 9.68 -14.38
C VAL A 80 -7.19 8.47 -13.48
N SER A 81 -6.17 7.66 -13.20
CA SER A 81 -6.27 6.52 -12.27
C SER A 81 -6.49 6.97 -10.84
N LEU A 82 -5.88 8.09 -10.43
CA LEU A 82 -6.11 8.71 -9.13
C LEU A 82 -7.55 9.17 -8.97
N ASP A 83 -8.09 9.90 -9.95
CA ASP A 83 -9.47 10.39 -9.92
C ASP A 83 -10.49 9.23 -9.87
N ARG A 84 -10.27 8.18 -10.66
CA ARG A 84 -11.09 6.95 -10.59
C ARG A 84 -11.03 6.27 -9.23
N SER A 85 -9.86 6.29 -8.58
CA SER A 85 -9.65 5.67 -7.27
C SER A 85 -10.15 6.53 -6.12
N ARG A 86 -10.34 7.84 -6.31
CA ARG A 86 -10.73 8.80 -5.27
C ARG A 86 -11.99 8.37 -4.52
N MET A 87 -13.05 8.00 -5.24
CA MET A 87 -14.31 7.53 -4.63
C MET A 87 -14.09 6.30 -3.72
N LEU A 88 -13.25 5.35 -4.16
CA LEU A 88 -12.92 4.17 -3.37
C LEU A 88 -12.08 4.55 -2.14
N LEU A 89 -11.10 5.44 -2.29
CA LEU A 89 -10.25 5.89 -1.19
C LEU A 89 -11.07 6.68 -0.15
N ASP A 90 -11.97 7.55 -0.60
CA ASP A 90 -12.92 8.25 0.28
C ASP A 90 -13.83 7.26 1.03
N PHE A 91 -14.38 6.26 0.33
CA PHE A 91 -15.18 5.21 0.97
C PHE A 91 -14.38 4.43 2.02
N LEU A 92 -13.15 3.99 1.67
CA LEU A 92 -12.28 3.28 2.61
C LEU A 92 -11.97 4.14 3.83
N MET A 93 -11.68 5.40 3.62
CA MET A 93 -11.29 6.34 4.66
C MET A 93 -12.46 6.74 5.55
N ASP A 94 -13.58 7.16 4.97
CA ASP A 94 -14.70 7.75 5.71
C ASP A 94 -15.68 6.71 6.27
N ARG A 95 -15.87 5.59 5.57
CA ARG A 95 -16.89 4.58 5.91
C ARG A 95 -16.32 3.27 6.40
N TYR A 96 -15.34 2.72 5.68
CA TYR A 96 -14.84 1.39 5.96
C TYR A 96 -13.91 1.37 7.18
N TRP A 97 -12.88 2.21 7.18
CA TRP A 97 -11.94 2.36 8.29
C TRP A 97 -12.27 3.52 9.21
N ARG A 98 -13.16 4.40 8.83
CA ARG A 98 -13.57 5.58 9.61
C ARG A 98 -12.35 6.33 10.16
N ALA A 99 -11.38 6.59 9.26
CA ALA A 99 -10.08 7.12 9.61
C ALA A 99 -10.19 8.54 10.20
N GLU A 100 -9.57 8.75 11.33
CA GLU A 100 -9.40 10.08 11.94
C GLU A 100 -7.97 10.52 11.71
N VAL A 101 -7.81 11.73 11.14
CA VAL A 101 -6.50 12.32 10.85
C VAL A 101 -6.35 13.62 11.61
N SER A 102 -5.17 13.84 12.20
CA SER A 102 -4.87 15.06 12.95
C SER A 102 -3.42 15.47 12.82
N GLY A 103 -3.13 16.76 12.95
CA GLY A 103 -1.78 17.34 12.95
C GLY A 103 -1.24 17.74 11.57
N LEU A 104 -2.02 17.60 10.49
CA LEU A 104 -1.59 18.05 9.16
C LEU A 104 -1.52 19.58 9.02
N ASP A 105 -2.25 20.29 9.83
CA ASP A 105 -2.29 21.76 9.90
C ASP A 105 -1.00 22.38 10.46
N ALA A 106 -0.21 21.61 11.19
CA ALA A 106 1.07 22.04 11.73
C ALA A 106 2.24 21.93 10.76
N ILE A 107 2.01 21.36 9.58
CA ILE A 107 3.06 21.15 8.58
C ILE A 107 3.18 22.36 7.67
N ASP A 108 4.40 22.90 7.57
CA ASP A 108 4.67 24.00 6.67
C ASP A 108 4.52 23.56 5.20
N SER A 109 3.87 24.39 4.41
CA SER A 109 3.63 24.17 2.99
C SER A 109 4.76 24.71 2.10
N GLY A 110 5.87 25.17 2.67
CA GLY A 110 6.95 25.84 1.95
C GLY A 110 7.87 24.94 1.13
N GLY A 111 7.71 23.61 1.17
CA GLY A 111 8.59 22.68 0.45
C GLY A 111 8.21 21.22 0.61
N PRO A 112 9.01 20.30 0.02
CA PRO A 112 8.78 18.87 0.17
C PRO A 112 9.07 18.41 1.60
N ASN A 113 8.25 17.51 2.12
CA ASN A 113 8.39 16.89 3.43
C ASN A 113 8.69 15.40 3.30
N LEU A 114 9.45 14.84 4.24
CA LEU A 114 9.57 13.40 4.41
C LEU A 114 8.69 12.93 5.57
N PHE A 115 7.51 12.40 5.25
CA PHE A 115 6.64 11.73 6.21
C PHE A 115 7.21 10.36 6.57
N VAL A 116 7.44 10.12 7.84
CA VAL A 116 7.99 8.85 8.32
C VAL A 116 6.99 8.18 9.25
N ALA A 117 6.50 7.00 8.87
CA ALA A 117 5.46 6.30 9.59
C ALA A 117 5.87 4.89 10.04
N ASN A 118 5.14 4.36 11.05
CA ASN A 118 5.20 2.93 11.36
C ASN A 118 4.60 2.11 10.22
N CYS A 119 5.22 0.96 9.94
CA CYS A 119 4.77 0.07 8.87
C CYS A 119 3.72 -0.91 9.39
N SER A 120 2.65 -1.07 8.66
CA SER A 120 1.54 -1.91 9.06
C SER A 120 1.07 -2.84 7.94
N GLY A 121 1.34 -4.11 8.12
CA GLY A 121 0.78 -5.16 7.28
C GLY A 121 1.47 -5.40 5.93
N LEU A 122 0.88 -6.35 5.18
CA LEU A 122 1.42 -6.89 3.95
C LEU A 122 1.24 -5.96 2.76
N LEU A 123 0.11 -5.28 2.68
CA LEU A 123 -0.26 -4.40 1.58
C LEU A 123 -0.09 -2.94 2.00
N PRO A 124 0.33 -2.04 1.10
CA PRO A 124 0.72 -0.67 1.42
C PRO A 124 -0.49 0.27 1.57
N TYR A 125 -1.55 -0.19 2.25
CA TYR A 125 -2.72 0.64 2.52
C TYR A 125 -2.39 1.85 3.38
N ASP A 126 -1.44 1.70 4.31
CA ASP A 126 -0.92 2.77 5.16
C ASP A 126 -0.36 3.93 4.32
N GLY A 127 0.50 3.64 3.35
CA GLY A 127 1.04 4.63 2.44
C GLY A 127 -0.02 5.27 1.55
N LEU A 128 -0.92 4.45 1.02
CA LEU A 128 -1.98 4.92 0.12
C LEU A 128 -2.98 5.85 0.84
N ILE A 129 -3.41 5.46 2.04
CA ILE A 129 -4.36 6.25 2.84
C ILE A 129 -3.70 7.50 3.40
N LEU A 130 -2.45 7.44 3.86
CA LEU A 130 -1.73 8.63 4.32
C LEU A 130 -1.50 9.61 3.16
N SER A 131 -1.12 9.12 1.98
CA SER A 131 -0.98 9.96 0.78
C SER A 131 -2.28 10.66 0.42
N HIS A 132 -3.41 9.92 0.44
CA HIS A 132 -4.74 10.49 0.20
C HIS A 132 -5.18 11.48 1.28
N ALA A 133 -4.85 11.21 2.56
CA ALA A 133 -5.13 12.11 3.66
C ALA A 133 -4.41 13.46 3.52
N VAL A 134 -3.12 13.43 3.18
CA VAL A 134 -2.34 14.65 2.95
C VAL A 134 -2.93 15.44 1.77
N GLU A 135 -3.19 14.80 0.63
CA GLU A 135 -3.84 15.46 -0.52
C GLU A 135 -5.17 16.12 -0.14
N ARG A 136 -5.97 15.48 0.70
CA ARG A 136 -7.32 15.94 1.05
C ARG A 136 -7.32 17.09 2.05
N TRP A 137 -6.43 17.08 3.03
CA TRP A 137 -6.48 18.00 4.19
C TRP A 137 -5.28 18.93 4.33
N HIS A 138 -4.16 18.65 3.69
CA HIS A 138 -3.04 19.58 3.72
C HIS A 138 -3.29 20.79 2.81
N PRO A 139 -2.87 22.03 3.19
CA PRO A 139 -3.13 23.25 2.43
C PRO A 139 -2.66 23.24 0.99
N THR A 140 -1.51 22.61 0.69
CA THR A 140 -0.98 22.53 -0.68
C THR A 140 -1.77 21.59 -1.57
N ARG A 141 -2.47 20.63 -0.97
CA ARG A 141 -3.14 19.53 -1.67
C ARG A 141 -2.24 18.71 -2.59
N ASP A 142 -0.93 18.79 -2.37
CA ASP A 142 0.03 17.96 -3.09
C ASP A 142 -0.04 16.55 -2.55
N ARG A 143 -0.06 15.58 -3.46
CA ARG A 143 -0.11 14.18 -3.12
C ARG A 143 1.30 13.62 -2.88
N PRO A 144 1.68 13.25 -1.64
CA PRO A 144 2.96 12.63 -1.38
C PRO A 144 3.12 11.29 -2.10
N ARG A 145 4.34 10.98 -2.51
CA ARG A 145 4.71 9.67 -3.05
C ARG A 145 5.02 8.71 -1.89
N PHE A 146 4.44 7.53 -1.90
CA PHE A 146 4.73 6.55 -0.86
C PHE A 146 5.72 5.49 -1.33
N LEU A 147 6.71 5.21 -0.50
CA LEU A 147 7.75 4.24 -0.80
C LEU A 147 7.26 2.82 -0.52
N VAL A 148 7.39 1.96 -1.52
CA VAL A 148 6.91 0.57 -1.52
C VAL A 148 8.09 -0.39 -1.53
N ALA A 149 8.03 -1.44 -0.73
CA ALA A 149 9.07 -2.46 -0.67
C ALA A 149 9.28 -3.16 -2.02
N ASP A 150 10.55 -3.47 -2.36
CA ASP A 150 10.97 -4.04 -3.64
C ASP A 150 10.15 -5.25 -4.07
N TRP A 151 9.93 -6.20 -3.15
CA TRP A 151 9.20 -7.43 -3.47
C TRP A 151 7.77 -7.17 -3.97
N LEU A 152 7.12 -6.11 -3.47
CA LEU A 152 5.77 -5.74 -3.90
C LEU A 152 5.79 -5.09 -5.29
N MET A 153 6.84 -4.31 -5.58
CA MET A 153 7.06 -3.69 -6.89
C MET A 153 7.54 -4.69 -7.96
N THR A 154 7.94 -5.90 -7.57
CA THR A 154 8.25 -6.97 -8.53
C THR A 154 7.04 -7.82 -8.90
N LEU A 155 5.92 -7.68 -8.18
CA LEU A 155 4.69 -8.39 -8.51
C LEU A 155 4.03 -7.78 -9.75
N PRO A 156 3.84 -8.55 -10.84
CA PRO A 156 3.42 -8.03 -12.14
C PRO A 156 2.02 -7.40 -12.13
N PHE A 157 1.19 -7.71 -11.13
CA PHE A 157 -0.15 -7.13 -10.99
C PHE A 157 -0.18 -5.96 -10.02
N ALA A 158 0.63 -5.99 -8.95
CA ALA A 158 0.65 -4.94 -7.94
C ALA A 158 1.38 -3.68 -8.44
N GLN A 159 2.52 -3.87 -9.13
CA GLN A 159 3.38 -2.77 -9.55
C GLN A 159 2.66 -1.72 -10.40
N PRO A 160 1.92 -2.04 -11.48
CA PRO A 160 1.28 -1.01 -12.29
C PRO A 160 0.25 -0.20 -11.50
N TYR A 161 -0.56 -0.86 -10.66
CA TYR A 161 -1.56 -0.16 -9.85
C TYR A 161 -0.93 0.71 -8.77
N LEU A 162 0.10 0.20 -8.10
CA LEU A 162 0.80 0.98 -7.07
C LEU A 162 1.49 2.20 -7.68
N ALA A 163 2.14 2.07 -8.83
CA ALA A 163 2.77 3.18 -9.53
C ALA A 163 1.75 4.24 -9.94
N GLN A 164 0.62 3.84 -10.53
CA GLN A 164 -0.46 4.76 -10.93
C GLN A 164 -1.04 5.54 -9.73
N LEU A 165 -1.03 4.95 -8.53
CA LEU A 165 -1.51 5.59 -7.31
C LEU A 165 -0.44 6.36 -6.53
N GLY A 166 0.76 6.52 -7.08
CA GLY A 166 1.86 7.27 -6.50
C GLY A 166 2.83 6.45 -5.66
N GLY A 167 2.77 5.12 -5.73
CA GLY A 167 3.73 4.21 -5.12
C GLY A 167 5.04 4.17 -5.89
N VAL A 168 6.17 4.34 -5.20
CA VAL A 168 7.51 4.34 -5.78
C VAL A 168 8.38 3.31 -5.05
N ARG A 169 9.28 2.64 -5.77
CA ARG A 169 10.21 1.67 -5.19
C ARG A 169 11.04 2.31 -4.07
N ALA A 170 11.09 1.64 -2.91
CA ALA A 170 11.78 2.13 -1.72
C ALA A 170 13.30 1.98 -1.86
N CYS A 171 13.97 2.99 -2.40
CA CYS A 171 15.41 3.14 -2.40
C CYS A 171 15.79 4.61 -2.16
N ARG A 172 17.06 4.84 -1.76
CA ARG A 172 17.56 6.18 -1.47
C ARG A 172 17.49 7.09 -2.69
N GLU A 173 17.86 6.56 -3.85
CA GLU A 173 17.94 7.29 -5.13
C GLU A 173 16.57 7.84 -5.53
N ASN A 174 15.50 7.05 -5.37
CA ASN A 174 14.14 7.51 -5.69
C ASN A 174 13.66 8.55 -4.66
N ALA A 175 13.94 8.36 -3.37
CA ALA A 175 13.61 9.34 -2.34
C ALA A 175 14.32 10.67 -2.58
N ASP A 176 15.63 10.64 -2.87
CA ASP A 176 16.43 11.82 -3.20
C ASP A 176 15.86 12.54 -4.44
N ARG A 177 15.59 11.79 -5.51
CA ARG A 177 15.04 12.36 -6.75
C ARG A 177 13.68 13.02 -6.51
N LEU A 178 12.78 12.38 -5.80
CA LEU A 178 11.45 12.92 -5.46
C LEU A 178 11.56 14.21 -4.65
N LEU A 179 12.34 14.22 -3.57
CA LEU A 179 12.53 15.40 -2.73
C LEU A 179 13.18 16.55 -3.51
N ARG A 180 14.17 16.26 -4.34
CA ARG A 180 14.85 17.26 -5.19
C ARG A 180 13.93 17.86 -6.24
N THR A 181 12.95 17.12 -6.74
CA THR A 181 11.95 17.61 -7.69
C THR A 181 10.74 18.26 -7.01
N GLY A 182 10.77 18.44 -5.67
CA GLY A 182 9.76 19.15 -4.91
C GLY A 182 8.58 18.28 -4.45
N HIS A 183 8.65 16.95 -4.60
CA HIS A 183 7.61 16.03 -4.14
C HIS A 183 7.83 15.61 -2.70
N SER A 184 6.80 15.69 -1.89
CA SER A 184 6.80 15.07 -0.56
C SER A 184 6.80 13.54 -0.66
N VAL A 185 7.47 12.89 0.32
CA VAL A 185 7.68 11.44 0.32
C VAL A 185 7.15 10.83 1.62
N ILE A 186 6.53 9.66 1.53
CA ILE A 186 6.13 8.84 2.68
C ILE A 186 7.06 7.64 2.74
N ALA A 187 7.70 7.43 3.88
CA ALA A 187 8.63 6.33 4.11
C ALA A 187 8.27 5.49 5.33
N PHE A 188 8.54 4.18 5.23
CA PHE A 188 8.32 3.19 6.28
C PHE A 188 9.65 2.53 6.65
N PRO A 189 10.48 3.12 7.52
CA PRO A 189 11.86 2.67 7.75
C PRO A 189 11.98 1.32 8.46
N GLU A 190 10.91 0.80 9.07
CA GLU A 190 10.85 -0.58 9.55
C GLU A 190 10.98 -1.60 8.40
N GLY A 191 10.53 -1.24 7.19
CA GLY A 191 10.57 -2.06 5.99
C GLY A 191 9.86 -3.41 6.18
N VAL A 192 10.41 -4.48 5.60
CA VAL A 192 9.85 -5.83 5.69
C VAL A 192 9.68 -6.31 7.13
N ARG A 193 10.53 -5.85 8.08
CA ARG A 193 10.40 -6.22 9.49
C ARG A 193 9.13 -5.68 10.13
N GLY A 194 8.74 -4.47 9.76
CA GLY A 194 7.48 -3.85 10.17
C GLY A 194 6.28 -4.53 9.51
N ALA A 195 6.34 -4.72 8.19
CA ALA A 195 5.29 -5.39 7.43
C ALA A 195 5.03 -6.84 7.89
N ALA A 196 6.05 -7.52 8.40
CA ALA A 196 5.99 -8.90 8.87
C ALA A 196 5.73 -9.03 10.39
N LYS A 197 5.33 -7.96 11.09
CA LYS A 197 4.96 -8.06 12.52
C LYS A 197 3.79 -9.02 12.73
N VAL A 198 3.92 -9.92 13.68
CA VAL A 198 2.78 -10.73 14.12
C VAL A 198 1.85 -9.90 15.00
N PHE A 199 0.58 -10.25 15.04
CA PHE A 199 -0.46 -9.50 15.77
C PHE A 199 -0.14 -9.27 17.25
N ALA A 200 0.59 -10.19 17.89
CA ALA A 200 1.04 -10.03 19.26
C ALA A 200 2.08 -8.90 19.45
N GLU A 201 2.77 -8.53 18.38
CA GLU A 201 3.80 -7.46 18.37
C GLU A 201 3.27 -6.14 17.79
N ARG A 202 1.97 -6.06 17.48
CA ARG A 202 1.39 -4.86 16.89
C ARG A 202 1.67 -3.61 17.72
N TYR A 203 1.76 -2.48 17.04
CA TYR A 203 2.00 -1.16 17.64
C TYR A 203 3.34 -0.99 18.35
N ARG A 204 4.24 -1.98 18.27
CA ARG A 204 5.64 -1.86 18.72
C ARG A 204 6.51 -1.66 17.50
N LEU A 205 7.14 -0.49 17.42
CA LEU A 205 8.03 -0.19 16.30
C LEU A 205 9.24 -1.11 16.32
N LYS A 206 9.56 -1.70 15.19
CA LYS A 206 10.81 -2.43 14.99
C LYS A 206 11.94 -1.42 14.74
N ARG A 207 13.18 -1.88 14.94
CA ARG A 207 14.35 -1.07 14.65
C ARG A 207 14.32 -0.63 13.18
N PHE A 208 14.54 0.66 12.96
CA PHE A 208 14.62 1.23 11.63
C PHE A 208 15.80 0.64 10.85
N GLY A 209 15.62 0.45 9.55
CA GLY A 209 16.65 -0.03 8.65
C GLY A 209 17.70 1.04 8.36
N ARG A 210 18.46 0.82 7.29
CA ARG A 210 19.50 1.75 6.86
C ARG A 210 18.94 3.16 6.67
N SER A 211 19.70 4.15 7.13
CA SER A 211 19.34 5.58 7.13
C SER A 211 19.24 6.25 5.75
N GLY A 212 19.22 5.48 4.65
CA GLY A 212 19.31 6.02 3.29
C GLY A 212 18.25 7.07 2.96
N VAL A 213 16.99 6.83 3.35
CA VAL A 213 15.89 7.79 3.09
C VAL A 213 16.02 9.04 3.98
N ILE A 214 16.46 8.87 5.23
CA ILE A 214 16.71 9.99 6.15
C ILE A 214 17.89 10.82 5.66
N ARG A 215 18.96 10.17 5.14
CA ARG A 215 20.06 10.87 4.47
C ARG A 215 19.57 11.68 3.26
N ALA A 216 18.66 11.12 2.45
CA ALA A 216 18.08 11.85 1.32
C ALA A 216 17.30 13.09 1.79
N ALA A 217 16.58 13.00 2.92
CA ALA A 217 15.90 14.17 3.49
C ALA A 217 16.90 15.24 3.96
N LEU A 218 17.98 14.84 4.65
CA LEU A 218 19.05 15.75 5.06
C LEU A 218 19.70 16.45 3.87
N GLU A 219 20.03 15.72 2.82
CA GLU A 219 20.66 16.26 1.60
C GLU A 219 19.77 17.29 0.90
N ASN A 220 18.45 17.09 0.96
CA ASN A 220 17.46 17.98 0.34
C ASN A 220 16.86 19.00 1.32
N ARG A 221 17.32 19.04 2.57
CA ARG A 221 16.78 19.90 3.63
C ARG A 221 15.28 19.75 3.84
N ALA A 222 14.76 18.56 3.57
CA ALA A 222 13.35 18.22 3.74
C ALA A 222 13.06 17.87 5.19
N PRO A 223 12.14 18.56 5.90
CA PRO A 223 11.79 18.25 7.28
C PRO A 223 11.32 16.80 7.43
N LEU A 224 11.68 16.16 8.56
CA LEU A 224 11.19 14.84 8.92
C LEU A 224 9.86 15.00 9.69
N VAL A 225 8.80 14.46 9.15
CA VAL A 225 7.46 14.52 9.74
C VAL A 225 7.13 13.15 10.33
N PRO A 226 7.15 12.97 11.66
CA PRO A 226 6.78 11.70 12.28
C PRO A 226 5.27 11.46 12.17
N VAL A 227 4.87 10.23 11.83
CA VAL A 227 3.46 9.84 11.69
C VAL A 227 3.19 8.53 12.43
N GLY A 228 2.21 8.54 13.33
CA GLY A 228 1.70 7.35 14.00
C GLY A 228 0.41 6.87 13.35
N ILE A 229 0.38 5.61 12.89
CA ILE A 229 -0.79 4.97 12.26
C ILE A 229 -1.25 3.82 13.15
N VAL A 230 -2.51 3.88 13.62
CA VAL A 230 -3.17 2.84 14.40
C VAL A 230 -4.37 2.31 13.62
N GLY A 231 -4.64 1.01 13.72
CA GLY A 231 -5.74 0.32 13.03
C GLY A 231 -5.29 -0.47 11.81
N ALA A 232 -4.26 -0.04 11.12
CA ALA A 232 -3.78 -0.69 9.91
C ALA A 232 -3.18 -2.09 10.17
N GLU A 233 -2.48 -2.29 11.29
CA GLU A 233 -1.95 -3.61 11.70
C GLU A 233 -3.06 -4.62 12.06
N GLU A 234 -4.24 -4.14 12.40
CA GLU A 234 -5.41 -4.96 12.69
C GLU A 234 -6.25 -5.27 11.46
N ALA A 235 -6.07 -4.49 10.38
CA ALA A 235 -6.74 -4.76 9.11
C ALA A 235 -6.27 -6.10 8.49
N HIS A 236 -5.02 -6.50 8.74
CA HIS A 236 -4.46 -7.80 8.35
C HIS A 236 -3.70 -8.43 9.52
N PRO A 237 -4.39 -9.00 10.52
CA PRO A 237 -3.74 -9.54 11.71
C PRO A 237 -2.96 -10.81 11.37
N ILE A 238 -1.64 -10.70 11.26
CA ILE A 238 -0.74 -11.83 10.99
C ILE A 238 -0.59 -12.64 12.28
N LEU A 239 -1.15 -13.84 12.31
CA LEU A 239 -1.05 -14.75 13.45
C LEU A 239 0.32 -15.40 13.53
N PHE A 240 0.82 -15.86 12.41
CA PHE A 240 2.18 -16.40 12.25
C PHE A 240 2.65 -16.29 10.78
N LYS A 241 3.93 -16.52 10.56
CA LYS A 241 4.58 -16.47 9.24
C LYS A 241 4.95 -17.87 8.81
N ALA A 242 4.65 -18.21 7.56
CA ALA A 242 5.05 -19.47 6.95
C ALA A 242 6.24 -19.21 6.00
N ASP A 243 7.46 -19.43 6.48
CA ASP A 243 8.67 -19.09 5.75
C ASP A 243 8.96 -20.05 4.58
N LEU A 244 8.63 -21.34 4.72
CA LEU A 244 8.89 -22.34 3.67
C LEU A 244 8.11 -22.07 2.38
N PRO A 245 6.77 -21.89 2.39
CA PRO A 245 6.06 -21.59 1.17
C PRO A 245 6.42 -20.19 0.61
N ALA A 246 6.77 -19.23 1.47
CA ALA A 246 7.21 -17.91 1.02
C ALA A 246 8.47 -17.98 0.15
N ARG A 247 9.47 -18.72 0.60
CA ARG A 247 10.74 -18.91 -0.15
C ARG A 247 10.54 -19.57 -1.50
N ALA A 248 9.59 -20.52 -1.58
CA ALA A 248 9.30 -21.21 -2.83
C ALA A 248 8.75 -20.30 -3.94
N ILE A 249 8.09 -19.19 -3.56
CA ILE A 249 7.51 -18.20 -4.49
C ILE A 249 8.24 -16.85 -4.49
N GLY A 250 9.43 -16.79 -3.85
CA GLY A 250 10.27 -15.58 -3.83
C GLY A 250 9.73 -14.42 -2.97
N LEU A 251 8.79 -14.70 -2.05
CA LEU A 251 8.30 -13.71 -1.12
C LEU A 251 9.14 -13.66 0.17
N PRO A 252 9.27 -12.49 0.82
CA PRO A 252 10.03 -12.36 2.06
C PRO A 252 9.39 -13.12 3.23
N PHE A 253 8.08 -13.29 3.22
CA PHE A 253 7.29 -14.09 4.16
C PHE A 253 5.91 -14.39 3.57
N ALA A 254 5.25 -15.45 4.02
CA ALA A 254 3.85 -15.72 3.74
C ALA A 254 3.04 -15.48 5.02
N PRO A 255 2.14 -14.48 5.03
CA PRO A 255 1.34 -14.21 6.21
C PRO A 255 0.27 -15.29 6.37
N VAL A 256 0.01 -15.70 7.61
CA VAL A 256 -1.17 -16.48 7.96
C VAL A 256 -2.03 -15.61 8.85
N THR A 257 -3.20 -15.27 8.34
CA THR A 257 -4.21 -14.46 9.03
C THR A 257 -5.44 -15.32 9.35
N PRO A 258 -6.42 -14.84 10.09
CA PRO A 258 -7.67 -15.58 10.31
C PRO A 258 -8.43 -15.94 9.02
N THR A 259 -8.20 -15.15 7.96
CA THR A 259 -8.90 -15.27 6.68
C THR A 259 -8.02 -15.85 5.56
N PHE A 260 -6.72 -15.59 5.57
CA PHE A 260 -5.77 -16.11 4.59
C PHE A 260 -4.86 -17.18 5.22
N PRO A 261 -4.64 -18.35 4.63
CA PRO A 261 -5.04 -18.76 3.27
C PRO A 261 -6.43 -19.41 3.17
N LEU A 262 -7.21 -19.50 4.25
CA LEU A 262 -8.48 -20.24 4.29
C LEU A 262 -9.48 -19.79 3.22
N LEU A 263 -9.61 -18.47 3.00
CA LEU A 263 -10.49 -17.89 1.99
C LEU A 263 -9.75 -17.57 0.67
N GLY A 264 -8.54 -18.12 0.48
CA GLY A 264 -7.71 -17.81 -0.67
C GLY A 264 -7.48 -16.30 -0.86
N PRO A 265 -7.52 -15.76 -2.10
CA PRO A 265 -7.30 -14.32 -2.35
C PRO A 265 -8.27 -13.38 -1.61
N LEU A 266 -9.48 -13.81 -1.34
CA LEU A 266 -10.45 -13.03 -0.54
C LEU A 266 -9.99 -12.82 0.91
N GLY A 267 -9.15 -13.71 1.42
CA GLY A 267 -8.55 -13.57 2.74
C GLY A 267 -7.52 -12.45 2.85
N LEU A 268 -7.13 -11.84 1.73
CA LEU A 268 -6.26 -10.66 1.67
C LEU A 268 -7.04 -9.34 1.73
N LEU A 269 -8.38 -9.39 1.72
CA LEU A 269 -9.18 -8.18 1.93
C LEU A 269 -8.96 -7.68 3.36
N PRO A 270 -8.73 -6.38 3.54
CA PRO A 270 -8.50 -5.81 4.87
C PRO A 270 -9.77 -5.85 5.71
N LEU A 271 -9.64 -6.00 7.03
CA LEU A 271 -10.77 -5.92 7.96
C LEU A 271 -11.20 -4.46 8.19
N PRO A 272 -12.49 -4.21 8.54
CA PRO A 272 -13.04 -2.85 8.74
C PRO A 272 -12.67 -2.29 10.13
N THR A 273 -11.38 -2.17 10.39
CA THR A 273 -10.85 -1.63 11.65
C THR A 273 -10.94 -0.11 11.70
N LYS A 274 -11.05 0.47 12.90
CA LYS A 274 -10.98 1.92 13.10
C LYS A 274 -9.54 2.40 12.96
N TRP A 275 -9.29 3.38 12.08
CA TRP A 275 -7.95 3.96 11.90
C TRP A 275 -7.83 5.32 12.59
N ILE A 276 -6.67 5.56 13.18
CA ILE A 276 -6.28 6.88 13.69
C ILE A 276 -4.88 7.17 13.14
N ILE A 277 -4.75 8.30 12.45
CA ILE A 277 -3.50 8.80 11.86
C ILE A 277 -3.15 10.10 12.58
N ARG A 278 -2.03 10.10 13.28
CA ARG A 278 -1.52 11.28 13.98
C ARG A 278 -0.22 11.72 13.33
N VAL A 279 -0.24 12.94 12.85
CA VAL A 279 0.94 13.60 12.31
C VAL A 279 1.52 14.48 13.41
N GLY A 280 2.79 14.28 13.69
CA GLY A 280 3.53 15.04 14.69
C GLY A 280 4.17 16.29 14.11
N GLU A 281 4.79 17.07 14.99
CA GLU A 281 5.53 18.26 14.58
C GLU A 281 6.74 17.87 13.73
N PRO A 282 7.01 18.59 12.64
CA PRO A 282 8.20 18.37 11.82
C PRO A 282 9.49 18.54 12.64
N ILE A 283 10.43 17.64 12.46
CA ILE A 283 11.78 17.76 13.00
C ILE A 283 12.60 18.53 11.97
N PRO A 284 13.02 19.79 12.26
CA PRO A 284 13.81 20.56 11.34
C PRO A 284 15.23 19.99 11.26
N LEU A 285 15.76 19.87 10.05
CA LEU A 285 17.11 19.34 9.82
C LEU A 285 18.14 20.44 9.59
N GLU A 286 17.71 21.69 9.58
CA GLU A 286 18.54 22.87 9.27
C GLU A 286 19.65 23.07 10.31
N ASP A 287 19.37 22.73 11.57
CA ASP A 287 20.31 22.91 12.69
C ASP A 287 21.43 21.84 12.72
N LEU A 288 21.31 20.79 11.92
CA LEU A 288 22.26 19.67 11.90
C LEU A 288 23.50 19.92 11.07
N GLY A 289 23.90 21.12 10.75
CA GLY A 289 25.16 21.47 10.11
C GLY A 289 25.61 20.62 8.91
N ALA A 290 26.49 21.14 8.06
CA ALA A 290 26.93 20.44 6.83
C ALA A 290 27.71 19.11 7.09
N GLY A 291 28.23 18.90 8.30
CA GLY A 291 28.96 17.68 8.69
C GLY A 291 28.08 16.52 9.19
N ALA A 292 26.75 16.74 9.34
CA ALA A 292 25.84 15.75 9.89
C ALA A 292 25.72 14.47 9.06
N LEU A 293 25.94 14.60 7.74
CA LEU A 293 25.87 13.45 6.80
C LEU A 293 27.03 12.46 6.99
N ASP A 294 28.17 12.94 7.48
CA ASP A 294 29.38 12.14 7.69
C ASP A 294 29.46 11.57 9.11
N ASP A 295 28.63 12.07 10.04
CA ASP A 295 28.58 11.61 11.42
C ASP A 295 27.50 10.54 11.62
N GLU A 296 27.93 9.28 11.59
CA GLU A 296 27.05 8.12 11.82
C GLU A 296 26.40 8.13 13.22
N SER A 297 27.04 8.71 14.24
CA SER A 297 26.51 8.79 15.59
C SER A 297 25.34 9.77 15.66
N LEU A 298 25.53 10.95 15.06
CA LEU A 298 24.49 11.97 14.94
C LEU A 298 23.27 11.45 14.18
N LEU A 299 23.51 10.80 13.04
CA LEU A 299 22.44 10.19 12.25
C LEU A 299 21.67 9.12 13.03
N SER A 300 22.39 8.30 13.80
CA SER A 300 21.76 7.29 14.64
C SER A 300 20.92 7.91 15.75
N GLY A 301 21.34 9.05 16.29
CA GLY A 301 20.57 9.84 17.27
C GLY A 301 19.26 10.37 16.68
N VAL A 302 19.33 11.00 15.51
CA VAL A 302 18.14 11.51 14.80
C VAL A 302 17.15 10.38 14.46
N ILE A 303 17.65 9.22 14.03
CA ILE A 303 16.81 8.06 13.70
C ILE A 303 16.11 7.53 14.96
N GLU A 304 16.80 7.47 16.08
CA GLU A 304 16.23 6.98 17.33
C GLU A 304 15.20 7.98 17.88
N GLU A 305 15.49 9.27 17.87
CA GLU A 305 14.53 10.33 18.24
C GLU A 305 13.26 10.25 17.37
N LEU A 306 13.43 10.12 16.06
CA LEU A 306 12.30 9.97 15.12
C LEU A 306 11.48 8.72 15.46
N ARG A 307 12.13 7.60 15.76
CA ARG A 307 11.47 6.35 16.14
C ARG A 307 10.67 6.50 17.44
N GLU A 308 11.23 7.17 18.44
CA GLU A 308 10.58 7.45 19.72
C GLU A 308 9.36 8.35 19.54
N ARG A 309 9.48 9.42 18.75
CA ARG A 309 8.35 10.30 18.41
C ARG A 309 7.19 9.55 17.74
N ILE A 310 7.51 8.68 16.77
CA ILE A 310 6.46 7.86 16.13
C ILE A 310 5.83 6.90 17.13
N GLN A 311 6.62 6.28 18.04
CA GLN A 311 6.08 5.40 19.07
C GLN A 311 5.17 6.15 20.06
N GLU A 312 5.50 7.37 20.43
CA GLU A 312 4.67 8.25 21.25
C GLU A 312 3.33 8.54 20.54
N LEU A 313 3.36 8.96 19.27
CA LEU A 313 2.15 9.21 18.46
C LEU A 313 1.25 7.98 18.34
N VAL A 314 1.84 6.79 18.17
CA VAL A 314 1.11 5.52 18.16
C VAL A 314 0.47 5.26 19.53
N SER A 315 1.18 5.50 20.63
CA SER A 315 0.66 5.30 21.99
C SER A 315 -0.48 6.25 22.30
N GLU A 316 -0.34 7.54 21.97
CA GLU A 316 -1.40 8.53 22.11
C GLU A 316 -2.64 8.23 21.26
N ALA A 317 -2.45 7.71 20.04
CA ALA A 317 -3.55 7.29 19.18
C ALA A 317 -4.30 6.09 19.77
N LEU A 318 -3.58 5.14 20.39
CA LEU A 318 -4.18 3.99 21.07
C LEU A 318 -5.00 4.41 22.29
N GLU A 319 -4.51 5.37 23.08
CA GLU A 319 -5.23 5.88 24.26
C GLU A 319 -6.55 6.57 23.88
N ARG A 320 -6.61 7.24 22.75
CA ARG A 320 -7.82 7.90 22.25
C ARG A 320 -8.81 6.96 21.60
N ARG A 321 -8.36 5.77 21.20
CA ARG A 321 -9.17 4.81 20.48
C ARG A 321 -10.02 3.99 21.44
N ALA A 322 -11.33 4.17 21.39
CA ALA A 322 -12.26 3.44 22.25
C ALA A 322 -12.24 1.91 21.98
N SER A 323 -12.19 1.51 20.71
CA SER A 323 -12.10 0.09 20.32
C SER A 323 -11.45 -0.09 18.93
N ALA A 324 -11.07 -1.33 18.61
CA ALA A 324 -10.57 -1.69 17.29
C ALA A 324 -11.62 -1.61 16.17
N TRP A 325 -12.90 -1.66 16.55
CA TRP A 325 -14.00 -1.77 15.60
C TRP A 325 -14.88 -0.51 15.51
N GLY A 326 -14.61 0.52 16.31
CA GLY A 326 -15.34 1.80 16.32
C GLY A 326 -15.88 2.20 17.67
#